data_88c8611cc59988cb65dcdc3275a162c5
#
_entry.id   88c8611cc59988cb65dcdc3275a162c5
#
_cell.length_a   1.000
_cell.length_b   1.000
_cell.length_c   1.000
_cell.angle_alpha   90.00
_cell.angle_beta   90.00
_cell.angle_gamma   90.00
#
_symmetry.space_group_name_H-M   'P 1'
#
loop_
_entity.id
_entity.type
_entity.pdbx_description
1 polymer ?
#
loop_
_entity_poly.entity_id
_entity_poly.type
_entity_poly.pdbx_seq_one_letter_code
_entity_poly.pdbx_strand_id
1 'polypeptide(L)'
;MIIKFQIIKSVIIEAVKAATYLKGKIDEAAQPGQKTPYFEIAGDEEVHERTLDRDLTTALEKAKIIFVDYYVPTAQTIGDNVIYYNDKTNDIVEFTLNVSRRYNGSLTDTLARLVAKFVEDTMCYEWWVKLGNLNQAAPYQSAVAADEIAIRRCFVLSAPAVPIIKYSTTLTAKVDGTDAEGEIIIRVDENATVSYSIDAGAVDDIEARSEDTGIVEIMRYRAPMTFELVPRNTGVARIRLFSRHTDNVYVEFTVIVSKEYY
;
A
#
# COMPACT_ATOMS: atom_id res chain seq x y z
N MET A 1 7.75 5.96 -7.54
CA MET A 1 8.47 5.22 -8.61
C MET A 1 8.23 3.73 -8.38
N ILE A 2 7.87 3.01 -9.44
CA ILE A 2 7.68 1.55 -9.35
C ILE A 2 9.01 0.88 -9.71
N ILE A 3 9.46 -0.03 -8.85
CA ILE A 3 10.58 -0.92 -9.11
C ILE A 3 10.07 -2.37 -9.17
N LYS A 4 10.73 -3.19 -9.95
CA LYS A 4 10.42 -4.61 -10.08
C LYS A 4 11.70 -5.41 -9.99
N PHE A 5 11.64 -6.54 -9.28
CA PHE A 5 12.71 -7.52 -9.27
C PHE A 5 12.14 -8.93 -9.17
N GLN A 6 12.92 -9.92 -9.51
CA GLN A 6 12.49 -11.31 -9.58
C GLN A 6 13.44 -12.21 -8.78
N ILE A 7 12.87 -13.26 -8.21
CA ILE A 7 13.58 -14.31 -7.50
C ILE A 7 13.21 -15.64 -8.15
N ILE A 8 14.19 -16.51 -8.31
CA ILE A 8 14.01 -17.85 -8.90
C ILE A 8 13.96 -18.86 -7.76
N LYS A 9 12.81 -19.54 -7.60
CA LYS A 9 12.56 -20.48 -6.50
C LYS A 9 13.51 -21.67 -6.51
N SER A 10 13.75 -22.27 -7.67
CA SER A 10 14.65 -23.42 -7.83
C SER A 10 16.07 -23.11 -7.40
N VAL A 11 16.57 -21.91 -7.68
CA VAL A 11 17.92 -21.49 -7.27
C VAL A 11 18.03 -21.42 -5.74
N ILE A 12 16.99 -20.92 -5.05
CA ILE A 12 16.97 -20.86 -3.58
C ILE A 12 16.92 -22.29 -3.00
N ILE A 13 16.06 -23.15 -3.52
CA ILE A 13 15.94 -24.54 -3.05
C ILE A 13 17.28 -25.26 -3.20
N GLU A 14 17.96 -25.13 -4.35
CA GLU A 14 19.27 -25.72 -4.57
C GLU A 14 20.34 -25.14 -3.60
N ALA A 15 20.29 -23.84 -3.31
CA ALA A 15 21.20 -23.24 -2.33
C ALA A 15 20.96 -23.80 -0.92
N VAL A 16 19.69 -23.97 -0.48
CA VAL A 16 19.34 -24.58 0.79
C VAL A 16 19.80 -26.03 0.87
N LYS A 17 19.60 -26.83 -0.18
CA LYS A 17 20.10 -28.21 -0.29
C LYS A 17 21.63 -28.25 -0.15
N ALA A 18 22.33 -27.38 -0.87
CA ALA A 18 23.79 -27.29 -0.80
C ALA A 18 24.29 -26.88 0.59
N ALA A 19 23.66 -25.89 1.23
CA ALA A 19 24.03 -25.41 2.57
C ALA A 19 23.85 -26.50 3.64
N THR A 20 22.74 -27.23 3.61
CA THR A 20 22.47 -28.33 4.55
C THR A 20 23.38 -29.53 4.30
N TYR A 21 23.67 -29.86 3.05
CA TYR A 21 24.62 -30.91 2.68
C TYR A 21 26.03 -30.61 3.17
N LEU A 22 26.56 -29.43 2.87
CA LEU A 22 27.92 -29.03 3.28
C LEU A 22 28.06 -29.05 4.81
N LYS A 23 27.03 -28.61 5.54
CA LYS A 23 27.04 -28.60 6.98
C LYS A 23 27.06 -30.02 7.55
N GLY A 24 26.20 -30.93 7.01
CA GLY A 24 26.20 -32.33 7.38
C GLY A 24 27.56 -33.01 7.18
N LYS A 25 28.27 -32.69 6.08
CA LYS A 25 29.62 -33.19 5.82
C LYS A 25 30.68 -32.68 6.78
N ILE A 26 30.59 -31.41 7.20
CA ILE A 26 31.49 -30.83 8.20
C ILE A 26 31.31 -31.52 9.54
N ASP A 27 30.04 -31.72 9.96
CA ASP A 27 29.74 -32.38 11.23
C ASP A 27 30.16 -33.86 11.25
N GLU A 28 30.03 -34.59 10.13
CA GLU A 28 30.54 -35.95 9.94
C GLU A 28 32.08 -36.00 10.08
N ALA A 29 32.78 -35.02 9.51
CA ALA A 29 34.25 -34.93 9.61
C ALA A 29 34.73 -34.56 11.00
N ALA A 30 33.94 -33.76 11.76
CA ALA A 30 34.27 -33.36 13.13
C ALA A 30 34.04 -34.49 14.14
N GLN A 31 33.16 -35.47 13.84
CA GLN A 31 32.85 -36.62 14.69
C GLN A 31 32.96 -37.93 13.90
N PRO A 32 34.18 -38.40 13.63
CA PRO A 32 34.39 -39.63 12.86
C PRO A 32 33.76 -40.84 13.56
N GLY A 33 32.82 -41.49 12.87
CA GLY A 33 32.13 -42.67 13.36
C GLY A 33 30.66 -42.43 13.81
N GLN A 34 30.21 -41.20 13.96
CA GLN A 34 28.81 -40.86 13.97
C GLN A 34 28.36 -40.63 12.53
N LYS A 35 27.53 -41.53 12.00
CA LYS A 35 26.86 -41.26 10.72
C LYS A 35 25.87 -40.13 10.95
N THR A 36 26.08 -39.00 10.27
CA THR A 36 25.05 -37.95 10.19
C THR A 36 23.78 -38.57 9.67
N PRO A 37 22.68 -38.54 10.40
CA PRO A 37 21.43 -39.13 9.92
C PRO A 37 21.08 -38.56 8.56
N TYR A 38 20.69 -39.39 7.62
CA TYR A 38 20.37 -39.01 6.22
C TYR A 38 19.30 -37.91 6.14
N PHE A 39 18.46 -37.82 7.18
CA PHE A 39 17.40 -36.82 7.26
C PHE A 39 17.90 -35.38 7.60
N GLU A 40 19.19 -35.19 7.89
CA GLU A 40 19.76 -33.84 8.08
C GLU A 40 20.01 -33.10 6.76
N ILE A 41 20.04 -33.84 5.64
CA ILE A 41 20.23 -33.26 4.31
C ILE A 41 18.87 -32.93 3.70
N ALA A 42 18.63 -31.64 3.48
CA ALA A 42 17.37 -31.19 2.89
C ALA A 42 17.21 -31.72 1.45
N GLY A 43 16.07 -32.32 1.14
CA GLY A 43 15.68 -32.68 -0.21
C GLY A 43 16.08 -34.06 -0.69
N ASP A 44 16.59 -34.95 0.19
CA ASP A 44 16.93 -36.32 -0.19
C ASP A 44 15.70 -37.23 -0.39
N GLU A 45 14.53 -36.83 0.12
CA GLU A 45 13.29 -37.59 0.01
C GLU A 45 12.13 -36.72 -0.49
N GLU A 46 11.11 -37.32 -1.14
CA GLU A 46 9.92 -36.61 -1.62
C GLU A 46 9.18 -35.82 -0.51
N VAL A 47 9.21 -36.34 0.73
CA VAL A 47 8.63 -35.66 1.88
C VAL A 47 9.40 -34.35 2.20
N HIS A 48 10.73 -34.37 2.01
CA HIS A 48 11.57 -33.20 2.19
C HIS A 48 11.29 -32.14 1.13
N GLU A 49 11.05 -32.53 -0.12
CA GLU A 49 10.69 -31.57 -1.18
C GLU A 49 9.39 -30.82 -0.86
N ARG A 50 8.35 -31.53 -0.40
CA ARG A 50 7.10 -30.88 0.04
C ARG A 50 7.29 -29.95 1.23
N THR A 51 8.20 -30.30 2.12
CA THR A 51 8.53 -29.46 3.28
C THR A 51 9.26 -28.20 2.83
N LEU A 52 10.24 -28.33 1.91
CA LEU A 52 10.96 -27.19 1.34
C LEU A 52 10.03 -26.23 0.57
N ASP A 53 9.09 -26.77 -0.22
CA ASP A 53 8.11 -25.94 -0.93
C ASP A 53 7.24 -25.11 0.05
N ARG A 54 6.82 -25.71 1.15
CA ARG A 54 6.07 -25.00 2.20
C ARG A 54 6.92 -23.95 2.91
N ASP A 55 8.17 -24.29 3.22
CA ASP A 55 9.11 -23.38 3.87
C ASP A 55 9.46 -22.21 2.98
N LEU A 56 9.65 -22.45 1.69
CA LEU A 56 9.84 -21.42 0.69
C LEU A 56 8.65 -20.44 0.67
N THR A 57 7.42 -20.98 0.63
CA THR A 57 6.21 -20.14 0.67
C THR A 57 6.18 -19.27 1.92
N THR A 58 6.44 -19.87 3.09
CA THR A 58 6.48 -19.15 4.37
C THR A 58 7.57 -18.07 4.38
N ALA A 59 8.75 -18.37 3.87
CA ALA A 59 9.86 -17.41 3.81
C ALA A 59 9.56 -16.25 2.86
N LEU A 60 8.91 -16.52 1.72
CA LEU A 60 8.46 -15.48 0.77
C LEU A 60 7.40 -14.56 1.41
N GLU A 61 6.45 -15.13 2.17
CA GLU A 61 5.47 -14.31 2.90
C GLU A 61 6.14 -13.44 3.96
N LYS A 62 7.13 -13.96 4.70
CA LYS A 62 7.94 -13.15 5.64
C LYS A 62 8.66 -12.03 4.91
N ALA A 63 9.22 -12.28 3.73
CA ALA A 63 9.85 -11.25 2.91
C ALA A 63 8.85 -10.17 2.47
N LYS A 64 7.63 -10.53 2.07
CA LYS A 64 6.57 -9.56 1.73
C LYS A 64 6.21 -8.64 2.90
N ILE A 65 6.20 -9.16 4.13
CA ILE A 65 5.93 -8.36 5.33
C ILE A 65 6.99 -7.27 5.53
N ILE A 66 8.27 -7.52 5.17
CA ILE A 66 9.33 -6.53 5.30
C ILE A 66 9.04 -5.27 4.46
N PHE A 67 8.38 -5.43 3.31
CA PHE A 67 8.03 -4.31 2.44
C PHE A 67 6.55 -4.00 2.37
N VAL A 68 5.80 -4.30 3.40
CA VAL A 68 4.33 -4.08 3.40
C VAL A 68 3.96 -2.64 3.01
N ASP A 69 4.75 -1.64 3.44
CA ASP A 69 4.52 -0.23 3.13
C ASP A 69 4.82 0.15 1.67
N TYR A 70 5.54 -0.71 0.95
CA TYR A 70 5.98 -0.47 -0.42
C TYR A 70 5.35 -1.43 -1.43
N TYR A 71 4.72 -2.50 -0.94
CA TYR A 71 4.20 -3.55 -1.81
C TYR A 71 2.96 -3.08 -2.57
N VAL A 72 2.98 -3.29 -3.89
CA VAL A 72 1.82 -3.04 -4.74
C VAL A 72 1.12 -4.38 -5.00
N PRO A 73 -0.04 -4.63 -4.40
CA PRO A 73 -0.80 -5.84 -4.72
C PRO A 73 -1.21 -5.80 -6.19
N THR A 74 -0.95 -6.87 -6.91
CA THR A 74 -1.49 -7.04 -8.25
C THR A 74 -3.00 -7.26 -8.14
N ALA A 75 -3.78 -6.72 -9.08
CA ALA A 75 -5.25 -6.81 -9.07
C ALA A 75 -5.79 -8.26 -9.01
N GLN A 76 -4.99 -9.24 -9.38
CA GLN A 76 -5.29 -10.66 -9.29
C GLN A 76 -5.23 -11.25 -7.87
N THR A 77 -4.62 -10.54 -6.91
CA THR A 77 -4.45 -11.02 -5.52
C THR A 77 -5.61 -10.66 -4.61
N ILE A 78 -6.55 -9.84 -5.05
CA ILE A 78 -7.65 -9.32 -4.21
C ILE A 78 -8.81 -10.33 -4.04
N GLY A 79 -8.82 -11.44 -4.79
CA GLY A 79 -9.95 -12.40 -4.79
C GLY A 79 -9.63 -13.81 -4.29
N ASP A 80 -8.40 -14.24 -4.32
CA ASP A 80 -8.04 -15.61 -4.04
C ASP A 80 -7.26 -15.76 -2.74
N ASN A 81 -7.97 -15.97 -1.64
CA ASN A 81 -7.40 -16.45 -0.38
C ASN A 81 -7.00 -17.95 -0.48
N VAL A 82 -6.73 -18.45 -1.67
CA VAL A 82 -6.28 -19.83 -1.87
C VAL A 82 -4.76 -19.84 -1.77
N ILE A 83 -4.26 -20.38 -0.68
CA ILE A 83 -2.85 -20.64 -0.49
C ILE A 83 -2.48 -21.87 -1.34
N TYR A 84 -1.92 -21.64 -2.54
CA TYR A 84 -1.37 -22.69 -3.36
C TYR A 84 0.04 -23.04 -2.86
N TYR A 85 0.16 -24.14 -2.13
CA TYR A 85 1.45 -24.65 -1.65
C TYR A 85 2.33 -25.23 -2.78
N ASN A 86 1.86 -25.28 -4.02
CA ASN A 86 2.52 -26.07 -5.07
C ASN A 86 2.34 -25.49 -6.47
N ASP A 87 2.58 -24.19 -6.65
CA ASP A 87 2.69 -23.67 -8.01
C ASP A 87 4.07 -24.02 -8.61
N LYS A 88 4.21 -25.31 -9.00
CA LYS A 88 5.39 -25.79 -9.72
C LYS A 88 5.48 -25.22 -11.15
N THR A 89 4.42 -24.56 -11.63
CA THR A 89 4.36 -24.04 -12.99
C THR A 89 5.08 -22.71 -13.14
N ASN A 90 5.27 -21.96 -12.04
CA ASN A 90 5.95 -20.68 -12.08
C ASN A 90 7.15 -20.67 -11.10
N ASP A 91 8.36 -20.84 -11.66
CA ASP A 91 9.61 -20.79 -10.89
C ASP A 91 10.01 -19.37 -10.47
N ILE A 92 9.40 -18.36 -11.09
CA ILE A 92 9.74 -16.95 -10.87
C ILE A 92 8.71 -16.29 -9.95
N VAL A 93 9.21 -15.63 -8.89
CA VAL A 93 8.43 -14.73 -8.04
C VAL A 93 8.82 -13.30 -8.36
N GLU A 94 7.87 -12.49 -8.83
CA GLU A 94 8.05 -11.06 -9.08
C GLU A 94 7.59 -10.23 -7.87
N PHE A 95 8.45 -9.32 -7.43
CA PHE A 95 8.11 -8.29 -6.45
C PHE A 95 7.95 -6.95 -7.16
N THR A 96 6.80 -6.32 -6.98
CA THR A 96 6.52 -4.97 -7.48
C THR A 96 6.33 -4.03 -6.30
N LEU A 97 7.23 -3.04 -6.17
CA LEU A 97 7.25 -2.12 -5.04
C LEU A 97 7.09 -0.68 -5.53
N ASN A 98 6.29 0.09 -4.81
CA ASN A 98 6.15 1.53 -5.02
C ASN A 98 7.06 2.26 -4.02
N VAL A 99 8.17 2.77 -4.51
CA VAL A 99 9.19 3.43 -3.70
C VAL A 99 9.24 4.94 -3.97
N SER A 100 9.80 5.70 -3.03
CA SER A 100 10.02 7.13 -3.20
C SER A 100 10.83 7.46 -4.46
N ARG A 101 10.63 8.66 -5.02
CA ARG A 101 11.48 9.17 -6.11
C ARG A 101 12.95 9.34 -5.72
N ARG A 102 13.25 9.35 -4.42
CA ARG A 102 14.61 9.42 -3.89
C ARG A 102 15.30 8.06 -3.79
N TYR A 103 14.58 6.97 -4.11
CA TYR A 103 15.17 5.64 -4.11
C TYR A 103 16.28 5.56 -5.15
N ASN A 104 17.43 5.03 -4.74
CA ASN A 104 18.53 4.80 -5.66
C ASN A 104 18.29 3.52 -6.46
N GLY A 105 17.92 3.65 -7.72
CA GLY A 105 17.60 2.52 -8.61
C GLY A 105 18.74 1.52 -8.77
N SER A 106 20.01 1.92 -8.55
CA SER A 106 21.16 1.00 -8.58
C SER A 106 21.15 -0.03 -7.45
N LEU A 107 20.34 0.20 -6.40
CA LEU A 107 20.16 -0.74 -5.30
C LEU A 107 19.15 -1.86 -5.61
N THR A 108 18.44 -1.82 -6.73
CA THR A 108 17.40 -2.81 -7.04
C THR A 108 17.97 -4.23 -7.17
N ASP A 109 19.12 -4.39 -7.82
CA ASP A 109 19.79 -5.69 -7.92
C ASP A 109 20.34 -6.16 -6.56
N THR A 110 20.83 -5.22 -5.76
CA THR A 110 21.29 -5.51 -4.39
C THR A 110 20.12 -5.95 -3.54
N LEU A 111 18.98 -5.27 -3.64
CA LEU A 111 17.75 -5.62 -2.94
C LEU A 111 17.28 -7.03 -3.34
N ALA A 112 17.27 -7.36 -4.63
CA ALA A 112 16.90 -8.70 -5.11
C ALA A 112 17.77 -9.79 -4.48
N ARG A 113 19.10 -9.58 -4.43
CA ARG A 113 20.05 -10.52 -3.82
C ARG A 113 19.85 -10.66 -2.30
N LEU A 114 19.62 -9.55 -1.61
CA LEU A 114 19.35 -9.55 -0.17
C LEU A 114 18.06 -10.30 0.15
N VAL A 115 17.02 -10.11 -0.65
CA VAL A 115 15.74 -10.83 -0.46
C VAL A 115 15.91 -12.32 -0.74
N ALA A 116 16.61 -12.70 -1.81
CA ALA A 116 16.92 -14.09 -2.09
C ALA A 116 17.69 -14.74 -0.93
N LYS A 117 18.71 -14.05 -0.40
CA LYS A 117 19.50 -14.50 0.75
C LYS A 117 18.66 -14.62 2.03
N PHE A 118 17.80 -13.64 2.32
CA PHE A 118 16.88 -13.69 3.45
C PHE A 118 15.96 -14.91 3.38
N VAL A 119 15.43 -15.23 2.18
CA VAL A 119 14.58 -16.40 1.98
C VAL A 119 15.36 -17.70 2.19
N GLU A 120 16.57 -17.81 1.62
CA GLU A 120 17.48 -18.95 1.80
C GLU A 120 17.79 -19.18 3.29
N ASP A 121 18.25 -18.15 4.02
CA ASP A 121 18.61 -18.27 5.42
C ASP A 121 17.40 -18.56 6.32
N THR A 122 16.23 -18.02 5.98
CA THR A 122 14.98 -18.36 6.65
C THR A 122 14.62 -19.85 6.47
N MET A 123 14.75 -20.38 5.26
CA MET A 123 14.51 -21.80 4.99
C MET A 123 15.52 -22.70 5.71
N CYS A 124 16.78 -22.35 5.72
CA CYS A 124 17.81 -23.10 6.46
C CYS A 124 17.53 -23.09 7.97
N TYR A 125 17.13 -21.93 8.52
CA TYR A 125 16.70 -21.82 9.92
C TYR A 125 15.54 -22.75 10.24
N GLU A 126 14.44 -22.68 9.47
CA GLU A 126 13.25 -23.51 9.66
C GLU A 126 13.56 -25.01 9.54
N TRP A 127 14.44 -25.37 8.62
CA TRP A 127 14.90 -26.76 8.45
C TRP A 127 15.57 -27.30 9.71
N TRP A 128 16.57 -26.59 10.25
CA TRP A 128 17.29 -27.01 11.43
C TRP A 128 16.42 -27.00 12.71
N VAL A 129 15.49 -26.06 12.81
CA VAL A 129 14.51 -26.04 13.92
C VAL A 129 13.62 -27.29 13.89
N LYS A 130 13.13 -27.68 12.71
CA LYS A 130 12.30 -28.89 12.56
C LYS A 130 13.04 -30.18 12.89
N LEU A 131 14.31 -30.22 12.64
CA LEU A 131 15.18 -31.33 13.04
C LEU A 131 15.56 -31.30 14.53
N GLY A 132 15.18 -30.28 15.27
CA GLY A 132 15.53 -30.09 16.68
C GLY A 132 16.99 -29.69 16.91
N ASN A 133 17.72 -29.33 15.85
CA ASN A 133 19.11 -28.95 15.93
C ASN A 133 19.27 -27.44 16.09
N LEU A 134 19.01 -26.94 17.30
CA LEU A 134 19.04 -25.50 17.60
C LEU A 134 20.44 -24.88 17.48
N ASN A 135 21.49 -25.65 17.69
CA ASN A 135 22.86 -25.16 17.52
C ASN A 135 23.18 -24.84 16.06
N GLN A 136 22.63 -25.61 15.12
CA GLN A 136 22.78 -25.35 13.71
C GLN A 136 21.80 -24.26 13.22
N ALA A 137 20.66 -24.09 13.86
CA ALA A 137 19.68 -23.05 13.56
C ALA A 137 20.18 -21.65 13.97
N ALA A 138 20.88 -21.51 15.10
CA ALA A 138 21.25 -20.22 15.66
C ALA A 138 22.04 -19.29 14.72
N PRO A 139 23.03 -19.73 13.92
CA PRO A 139 23.71 -18.89 12.95
C PRO A 139 22.75 -18.31 11.89
N TYR A 140 21.81 -19.12 11.41
CA TYR A 140 20.83 -18.69 10.42
C TYR A 140 19.81 -17.71 11.00
N GLN A 141 19.41 -17.89 12.27
CA GLN A 141 18.57 -16.90 12.95
C GLN A 141 19.24 -15.52 12.99
N SER A 142 20.53 -15.49 13.29
CA SER A 142 21.29 -14.24 13.30
C SER A 142 21.44 -13.63 11.90
N ALA A 143 21.63 -14.48 10.87
CA ALA A 143 21.71 -14.07 9.48
C ALA A 143 20.38 -13.47 8.99
N VAL A 144 19.25 -14.13 9.26
CA VAL A 144 17.90 -13.63 8.93
C VAL A 144 17.66 -12.24 9.51
N ALA A 145 18.03 -12.02 10.79
CA ALA A 145 17.88 -10.70 11.41
C ALA A 145 18.78 -9.64 10.75
N ALA A 146 20.00 -10.02 10.37
CA ALA A 146 20.93 -9.12 9.68
C ALA A 146 20.46 -8.78 8.27
N ASP A 147 19.93 -9.76 7.53
CA ASP A 147 19.38 -9.58 6.20
C ASP A 147 18.13 -8.69 6.21
N GLU A 148 17.23 -8.86 7.18
CA GLU A 148 16.09 -7.97 7.34
C GLU A 148 16.54 -6.51 7.55
N ILE A 149 17.53 -6.28 8.41
CA ILE A 149 18.08 -4.94 8.61
C ILE A 149 18.69 -4.40 7.31
N ALA A 150 19.43 -5.22 6.56
CA ALA A 150 20.05 -4.82 5.31
C ALA A 150 19.01 -4.47 4.25
N ILE A 151 17.93 -5.26 4.12
CA ILE A 151 16.80 -4.99 3.23
C ILE A 151 16.15 -3.66 3.60
N ARG A 152 15.82 -3.44 4.87
CA ARG A 152 15.22 -2.19 5.34
C ARG A 152 16.12 -0.97 5.07
N ARG A 153 17.43 -1.12 5.16
CA ARG A 153 18.39 -0.05 4.83
C ARG A 153 18.35 0.38 3.38
N CYS A 154 18.00 -0.50 2.44
CA CYS A 154 17.80 -0.11 1.04
C CYS A 154 16.69 0.93 0.88
N PHE A 155 15.78 1.04 1.85
CA PHE A 155 14.64 1.97 1.85
C PHE A 155 14.82 3.18 2.77
N VAL A 156 15.92 3.30 3.52
CA VAL A 156 16.13 4.41 4.49
C VAL A 156 16.07 5.78 3.82
N LEU A 157 16.46 5.89 2.55
CA LEU A 157 16.35 7.12 1.76
C LEU A 157 15.04 7.20 0.96
N SER A 158 14.22 6.18 1.02
CA SER A 158 12.98 6.05 0.28
C SER A 158 11.82 5.95 1.26
N ALA A 159 11.41 7.08 1.86
CA ALA A 159 10.12 7.12 2.52
C ALA A 159 9.04 6.51 1.59
N PRO A 160 8.01 5.80 2.11
CA PRO A 160 6.89 5.35 1.31
C PRO A 160 6.43 6.48 0.40
N ALA A 161 6.12 6.18 -0.85
CA ALA A 161 5.60 7.19 -1.75
C ALA A 161 4.32 7.73 -1.07
N VAL A 162 4.41 8.96 -0.59
CA VAL A 162 3.23 9.65 -0.07
C VAL A 162 2.20 9.58 -1.19
N PRO A 163 0.99 9.08 -0.96
CA PRO A 163 -0.03 9.08 -1.98
C PRO A 163 -0.09 10.50 -2.53
N ILE A 164 0.02 10.65 -3.86
CA ILE A 164 -0.14 11.94 -4.50
C ILE A 164 -1.60 12.32 -4.25
N ILE A 165 -1.82 13.15 -3.26
CA ILE A 165 -3.13 13.73 -3.02
C ILE A 165 -3.37 14.61 -4.25
N LYS A 166 -4.22 14.14 -5.15
CA LYS A 166 -4.70 14.97 -6.24
C LYS A 166 -5.75 15.90 -5.65
N TYR A 167 -5.45 17.17 -5.61
CA TYR A 167 -6.45 18.19 -5.31
C TYR A 167 -7.30 18.45 -6.54
N SER A 168 -8.53 18.88 -6.32
CA SER A 168 -9.43 19.26 -7.40
C SER A 168 -8.82 20.37 -8.25
N THR A 169 -8.94 20.24 -9.58
CA THR A 169 -8.58 21.27 -10.55
C THR A 169 -9.83 21.92 -11.14
N THR A 170 -11.00 21.27 -10.98
CA THR A 170 -12.28 21.82 -11.39
C THR A 170 -13.31 21.66 -10.26
N LEU A 171 -14.15 22.68 -10.13
CA LEU A 171 -15.26 22.70 -9.21
C LEU A 171 -16.49 23.23 -9.96
N THR A 172 -17.59 22.51 -9.93
CA THR A 172 -18.88 22.98 -10.45
C THR A 172 -19.92 22.92 -9.35
N ALA A 173 -20.88 23.80 -9.38
CA ALA A 173 -21.97 23.83 -8.39
C ALA A 173 -23.33 24.01 -9.06
N LYS A 174 -24.38 23.52 -8.41
CA LYS A 174 -25.77 23.68 -8.81
C LYS A 174 -26.58 24.05 -7.58
N VAL A 175 -27.52 24.97 -7.73
CA VAL A 175 -28.50 25.32 -6.70
C VAL A 175 -29.84 24.75 -7.14
N ASP A 176 -30.41 23.87 -6.32
CA ASP A 176 -31.65 23.14 -6.62
C ASP A 176 -31.71 22.53 -8.04
N GLY A 177 -30.54 22.00 -8.48
CA GLY A 177 -30.38 21.36 -9.78
C GLY A 177 -30.04 22.29 -10.94
N THR A 178 -30.09 23.62 -10.75
CA THR A 178 -29.73 24.62 -11.76
C THR A 178 -28.25 25.01 -11.58
N ASP A 179 -27.52 25.19 -12.68
CA ASP A 179 -26.10 25.57 -12.61
C ASP A 179 -25.95 26.90 -11.85
N ALA A 180 -25.00 26.92 -10.90
CA ALA A 180 -24.75 28.07 -10.03
C ALA A 180 -23.90 29.12 -10.75
N GLU A 181 -24.52 29.78 -11.75
CA GLU A 181 -23.91 30.86 -12.53
C GLU A 181 -24.76 32.13 -12.41
N GLY A 182 -24.11 33.26 -12.15
CA GLY A 182 -24.77 34.56 -12.11
C GLY A 182 -25.61 34.79 -10.86
N GLU A 183 -26.88 35.22 -11.05
CA GLU A 183 -27.80 35.56 -9.98
C GLU A 183 -28.84 34.47 -9.77
N ILE A 184 -29.02 34.04 -8.53
CA ILE A 184 -29.98 33.03 -8.12
C ILE A 184 -30.98 33.66 -7.12
N ILE A 185 -32.25 33.53 -7.40
CA ILE A 185 -33.31 34.10 -6.55
C ILE A 185 -33.85 32.99 -5.66
N ILE A 186 -33.83 33.19 -4.35
CA ILE A 186 -34.46 32.29 -3.36
C ILE A 186 -35.45 33.06 -2.50
N ARG A 187 -36.39 32.36 -1.90
CA ARG A 187 -37.33 32.98 -0.95
C ARG A 187 -36.78 33.02 0.44
N VAL A 188 -37.19 34.01 1.22
CA VAL A 188 -36.77 34.18 2.59
C VAL A 188 -37.21 33.05 3.54
N ASP A 189 -38.23 32.28 3.14
CA ASP A 189 -38.85 31.18 3.89
C ASP A 189 -38.51 29.79 3.33
N GLU A 190 -37.68 29.71 2.29
CA GLU A 190 -37.26 28.46 1.65
C GLU A 190 -35.75 28.31 1.65
N ASN A 191 -35.30 27.16 2.18
CA ASN A 191 -33.89 26.79 2.06
C ASN A 191 -33.59 26.26 0.66
N ALA A 192 -32.42 26.57 0.13
CA ALA A 192 -31.95 26.05 -1.15
C ALA A 192 -30.77 25.11 -0.94
N THR A 193 -30.68 24.06 -1.76
CA THR A 193 -29.58 23.07 -1.67
C THR A 193 -28.55 23.34 -2.76
N VAL A 194 -27.31 23.59 -2.35
CA VAL A 194 -26.15 23.64 -3.26
C VAL A 194 -25.53 22.27 -3.34
N SER A 195 -25.57 21.67 -4.49
CA SER A 195 -24.80 20.48 -4.81
C SER A 195 -23.54 20.87 -5.61
N TYR A 196 -22.41 20.21 -5.37
CA TYR A 196 -21.20 20.48 -6.13
C TYR A 196 -20.52 19.19 -6.59
N SER A 197 -19.70 19.29 -7.62
CA SER A 197 -18.87 18.19 -8.09
C SER A 197 -17.43 18.64 -8.28
N ILE A 198 -16.51 17.73 -8.06
CA ILE A 198 -15.04 17.92 -8.16
C ILE A 198 -14.45 16.78 -8.98
N ASP A 199 -13.36 17.05 -9.69
CA ASP A 199 -12.63 16.05 -10.51
C ASP A 199 -11.67 15.18 -9.71
N ALA A 200 -11.22 15.64 -8.51
CA ALA A 200 -10.32 14.91 -7.63
C ALA A 200 -10.37 15.47 -6.20
N GLY A 201 -9.80 14.71 -5.25
CA GLY A 201 -9.69 15.13 -3.85
C GLY A 201 -10.82 14.60 -2.96
N ALA A 202 -10.81 15.01 -1.69
CA ALA A 202 -11.82 14.63 -0.72
C ALA A 202 -12.96 15.65 -0.68
N VAL A 203 -14.16 15.19 -0.35
CA VAL A 203 -15.36 16.04 -0.18
C VAL A 203 -15.12 17.17 0.82
N ASP A 204 -14.28 16.91 1.83
CA ASP A 204 -13.96 17.87 2.89
C ASP A 204 -12.98 18.97 2.47
N ASP A 205 -12.40 18.87 1.27
CA ASP A 205 -11.47 19.87 0.74
C ASP A 205 -12.18 21.12 0.20
N ILE A 206 -13.52 21.08 0.04
CA ILE A 206 -14.32 22.20 -0.42
C ILE A 206 -14.99 22.90 0.75
N GLU A 207 -14.79 24.20 0.82
CA GLU A 207 -15.47 25.09 1.75
C GLU A 207 -16.45 25.99 1.00
N ALA A 208 -17.53 26.36 1.71
CA ALA A 208 -18.50 27.35 1.26
C ALA A 208 -18.52 28.53 2.22
N ARG A 209 -18.55 29.73 1.69
CA ARG A 209 -18.60 30.97 2.45
C ARG A 209 -19.64 31.93 1.87
N SER A 210 -20.42 32.54 2.75
CA SER A 210 -21.28 33.68 2.42
C SER A 210 -20.54 34.98 2.80
N GLU A 211 -20.61 35.98 1.95
CA GLU A 211 -20.07 37.31 2.27
C GLU A 211 -20.99 38.07 3.26
N ASP A 212 -22.29 37.74 3.31
CA ASP A 212 -23.22 38.28 4.26
C ASP A 212 -24.09 37.16 4.90
N THR A 213 -23.63 36.71 6.07
CA THR A 213 -24.33 35.68 6.84
C THR A 213 -25.63 36.17 7.49
N GLY A 214 -25.85 37.48 7.54
CA GLY A 214 -27.10 38.06 7.99
C GLY A 214 -28.20 37.94 6.92
N ILE A 215 -27.85 37.78 5.65
CA ILE A 215 -28.78 37.57 4.52
C ILE A 215 -28.91 36.09 4.23
N VAL A 216 -27.78 35.40 4.02
CA VAL A 216 -27.73 33.94 3.73
C VAL A 216 -26.68 33.29 4.60
N GLU A 217 -27.12 32.36 5.44
CA GLU A 217 -26.23 31.48 6.22
C GLU A 217 -26.01 30.17 5.43
N ILE A 218 -24.79 29.64 5.50
CA ILE A 218 -24.47 28.35 4.86
C ILE A 218 -24.32 27.29 5.94
N MET A 219 -25.10 26.22 5.81
CA MET A 219 -24.99 25.05 6.66
C MET A 219 -24.45 23.86 5.85
N ARG A 220 -23.55 23.10 6.47
CA ARG A 220 -23.07 21.85 5.87
C ARG A 220 -24.17 20.80 6.01
N TYR A 221 -24.73 20.36 4.90
CA TYR A 221 -25.75 19.33 4.90
C TYR A 221 -25.16 17.94 5.16
N ARG A 222 -26.01 17.01 5.64
CA ARG A 222 -25.57 15.61 5.94
C ARG A 222 -25.25 14.77 4.71
N ALA A 223 -25.68 15.21 3.54
CA ALA A 223 -25.38 14.52 2.27
C ALA A 223 -23.98 14.91 1.77
N PRO A 224 -23.23 13.97 1.19
CA PRO A 224 -21.92 14.27 0.62
C PRO A 224 -22.06 15.26 -0.54
N MET A 225 -21.09 16.16 -0.69
CA MET A 225 -21.04 17.17 -1.76
C MET A 225 -22.24 18.14 -1.80
N THR A 226 -22.81 18.48 -0.63
CA THR A 226 -23.92 19.44 -0.54
C THR A 226 -23.73 20.41 0.59
N PHE A 227 -24.27 21.64 0.37
CA PHE A 227 -24.45 22.66 1.39
C PHE A 227 -25.90 23.14 1.33
N GLU A 228 -26.41 23.64 2.44
CA GLU A 228 -27.72 24.25 2.52
C GLU A 228 -27.57 25.76 2.66
N LEU A 229 -28.25 26.53 1.82
CA LEU A 229 -28.38 27.97 1.94
C LEU A 229 -29.63 28.25 2.76
N VAL A 230 -29.46 28.88 3.89
CA VAL A 230 -30.53 29.25 4.81
C VAL A 230 -30.74 30.77 4.75
N PRO A 231 -31.77 31.28 4.08
CA PRO A 231 -32.09 32.69 4.05
C PRO A 231 -32.45 33.19 5.45
N ARG A 232 -31.85 34.29 5.85
CA ARG A 232 -32.14 34.95 7.13
C ARG A 232 -32.92 36.24 6.98
N ASN A 233 -32.54 37.04 6.00
CA ASN A 233 -33.20 38.30 5.66
C ASN A 233 -33.25 38.52 4.15
N THR A 234 -34.14 39.40 3.70
CA THR A 234 -34.14 39.85 2.30
C THR A 234 -32.90 40.67 1.99
N GLY A 235 -32.34 40.50 0.83
CA GLY A 235 -31.15 41.19 0.38
C GLY A 235 -30.34 40.41 -0.64
N VAL A 236 -29.10 40.80 -0.81
CA VAL A 236 -28.17 40.18 -1.79
C VAL A 236 -26.94 39.69 -1.05
N ALA A 237 -26.60 38.45 -1.22
CA ALA A 237 -25.39 37.84 -0.66
C ALA A 237 -24.59 37.14 -1.75
N ARG A 238 -23.27 37.32 -1.77
CA ARG A 238 -22.39 36.58 -2.63
C ARG A 238 -21.93 35.30 -1.92
N ILE A 239 -22.05 34.18 -2.62
CA ILE A 239 -21.65 32.85 -2.12
C ILE A 239 -20.45 32.41 -2.92
N ARG A 240 -19.46 31.86 -2.19
CA ARG A 240 -18.24 31.32 -2.77
C ARG A 240 -17.97 29.94 -2.24
N LEU A 241 -17.87 28.96 -3.16
CA LEU A 241 -17.35 27.63 -2.88
C LEU A 241 -15.90 27.60 -3.37
N PHE A 242 -14.97 27.08 -2.57
CA PHE A 242 -13.56 27.08 -2.95
C PHE A 242 -12.81 25.88 -2.36
N SER A 243 -11.75 25.48 -3.04
CA SER A 243 -10.83 24.46 -2.54
C SER A 243 -9.91 25.04 -1.45
N ARG A 244 -9.70 24.28 -0.36
CA ARG A 244 -8.72 24.63 0.68
C ARG A 244 -7.28 24.56 0.22
N HIS A 245 -7.01 23.81 -0.85
CA HIS A 245 -5.67 23.43 -1.26
C HIS A 245 -5.24 24.02 -2.61
N THR A 246 -6.18 24.63 -3.34
CA THR A 246 -5.92 25.15 -4.68
C THR A 246 -6.58 26.51 -4.84
N ASP A 247 -5.80 27.58 -4.83
CA ASP A 247 -6.29 28.97 -4.81
C ASP A 247 -7.19 29.36 -6.00
N ASN A 248 -7.01 28.73 -7.15
CA ASN A 248 -7.74 29.05 -8.38
C ASN A 248 -8.96 28.17 -8.65
N VAL A 249 -9.34 27.28 -7.71
CA VAL A 249 -10.48 26.39 -7.87
C VAL A 249 -11.61 26.89 -6.98
N TYR A 250 -12.52 27.65 -7.57
CA TYR A 250 -13.69 28.18 -6.88
C TYR A 250 -14.87 28.38 -7.85
N VAL A 251 -16.08 28.41 -7.28
CA VAL A 251 -17.31 28.86 -7.94
C VAL A 251 -17.89 29.99 -7.10
N GLU A 252 -18.30 31.05 -7.74
CA GLU A 252 -18.89 32.22 -7.10
C GLU A 252 -20.20 32.59 -7.81
N PHE A 253 -21.26 32.82 -7.03
CA PHE A 253 -22.55 33.23 -7.52
C PHE A 253 -23.25 34.15 -6.51
N THR A 254 -24.21 34.92 -7.01
CA THR A 254 -24.97 35.88 -6.20
C THR A 254 -26.33 35.30 -5.85
N VAL A 255 -26.71 35.34 -4.60
CA VAL A 255 -28.02 34.96 -4.11
C VAL A 255 -28.83 36.20 -3.74
N ILE A 256 -29.99 36.33 -4.37
CA ILE A 256 -30.97 37.39 -4.08
C ILE A 256 -32.10 36.77 -3.26
N VAL A 257 -32.24 37.19 -2.02
CA VAL A 257 -33.32 36.73 -1.14
C VAL A 257 -34.51 37.70 -1.28
N SER A 258 -35.62 37.22 -1.77
CA SER A 258 -36.85 37.98 -1.99
C SER A 258 -38.03 37.49 -1.13
N LYS A 259 -38.96 38.38 -0.84
CA LYS A 259 -40.26 38.03 -0.22
C LYS A 259 -41.32 37.67 -1.25
N GLU A 260 -41.17 38.06 -2.51
CA GLU A 260 -42.17 37.93 -3.57
C GLU A 260 -41.78 36.86 -4.60
N TYR A 261 -42.82 36.22 -5.18
CA TYR A 261 -42.63 35.41 -6.40
C TYR A 261 -42.46 36.34 -7.60
N TYR A 262 -41.41 36.15 -8.37
CA TYR A 262 -41.26 36.70 -9.69
C TYR A 262 -41.64 35.66 -10.74
#